data_b6fc9caeabb64e081e8be269e4e7157c
#
_entry.id   b6fc9caeabb64e081e8be269e4e7157c
#
_cell.length_a   1.000
_cell.length_b   1.000
_cell.length_c   1.000
_cell.angle_alpha   90.00
_cell.angle_beta   90.00
_cell.angle_gamma   90.00
#
_symmetry.space_group_name_H-M   'P 1'
#
loop_
_entity.id
_entity.type
_entity.pdbx_description
1 polymer ?
#
loop_
_entity_poly.entity_id
_entity_poly.type
_entity_poly.pdbx_seq_one_letter_code
_entity_poly.pdbx_strand_id
1 'polypeptide(L)'
;MGQKYDVAAYVWPSYTGDELRSRIFWNEGYGEWQTVKNARQNSSNKPKDYVWDRKPLWGYVNEANPDVMEMQINCASRHGVNVFIYDWYWYDNRPFLENCLNDGYLKARNNDLVKFYIMWANHDADHMWSIENSSTLGSEVIWRGDVSFDTFKTIVHRWITKYFSHPSYYRIDEKPVLMIYSITNFLKSFGGTEGAQTAIDYFRSEVKKAGFPGLHLQLVYNAFEGFDYDGRFGGTAGNAYELLDFDSVSHYNMGTQKERNKDYTEIIKDHKKGYDEMDAAGRLYFPQVSLGWDNNPRYYEFKPYITKNNTPENIKKALIQAKEYVDTHTLPVPLVLINSWNEWTETSYLQPDNLYGYGYLEAVKAVFKAED
;
A
#
# COMPACT_ATOMS: atom_id res chain seq x y z
N MET A 1 -24.60 -14.89 4.07
CA MET A 1 -23.34 -15.40 4.66
C MET A 1 -22.23 -14.42 4.34
N GLY A 2 -21.30 -14.15 5.27
CA GLY A 2 -20.15 -13.27 5.00
C GLY A 2 -19.23 -13.85 3.93
N GLN A 3 -18.49 -13.00 3.24
CA GLN A 3 -17.47 -13.42 2.27
C GLN A 3 -16.43 -14.31 2.97
N LYS A 4 -16.02 -15.43 2.31
CA LYS A 4 -15.04 -16.38 2.91
C LYS A 4 -13.64 -15.76 3.04
N TYR A 5 -13.22 -14.95 2.06
CA TYR A 5 -11.87 -14.39 1.99
C TYR A 5 -11.87 -12.92 2.36
N ASP A 6 -10.82 -12.47 3.06
CA ASP A 6 -10.50 -11.07 3.22
C ASP A 6 -9.58 -10.65 2.07
N VAL A 7 -10.06 -9.75 1.23
CA VAL A 7 -9.32 -9.22 0.08
C VAL A 7 -9.03 -7.75 0.35
N ALA A 8 -7.77 -7.47 0.66
CA ALA A 8 -7.31 -6.15 1.05
C ALA A 8 -6.59 -5.45 -0.12
N ALA A 9 -6.94 -4.21 -0.41
CA ALA A 9 -6.26 -3.41 -1.42
C ALA A 9 -5.60 -2.18 -0.79
N TYR A 10 -4.33 -1.92 -1.15
CA TYR A 10 -3.63 -0.70 -0.73
C TYR A 10 -4.27 0.54 -1.34
N VAL A 11 -4.43 1.57 -0.54
CA VAL A 11 -5.01 2.86 -0.95
C VAL A 11 -3.95 3.95 -0.83
N TRP A 12 -3.55 4.47 -1.97
CA TRP A 12 -2.73 5.67 -2.07
C TRP A 12 -3.60 6.92 -1.87
N PRO A 13 -3.43 7.70 -0.80
CA PRO A 13 -4.42 8.71 -0.40
C PRO A 13 -4.21 10.10 -1.00
N SER A 14 -3.55 10.23 -2.14
CA SER A 14 -3.15 11.52 -2.70
C SER A 14 -4.19 12.21 -3.58
N TYR A 15 -5.30 11.55 -3.92
CA TYR A 15 -6.29 12.05 -4.87
C TYR A 15 -7.38 12.91 -4.22
N THR A 16 -6.99 13.81 -3.34
CA THR A 16 -7.92 14.58 -2.50
C THR A 16 -7.96 16.08 -2.79
N GLY A 17 -6.91 16.66 -3.22
CA GLY A 17 -6.88 18.06 -3.67
C GLY A 17 -6.62 19.15 -2.65
N ASP A 18 -7.08 19.04 -1.42
CA ASP A 18 -7.12 20.18 -0.49
C ASP A 18 -6.13 20.14 0.68
N GLU A 19 -5.18 19.23 0.69
CA GLU A 19 -4.11 19.33 1.66
C GLU A 19 -3.07 20.35 1.20
N LEU A 20 -2.93 21.45 1.94
CA LEU A 20 -2.05 22.56 1.55
C LEU A 20 -0.59 22.11 1.38
N ARG A 21 -0.11 21.17 2.19
CA ARG A 21 1.26 20.65 2.12
C ARG A 21 1.51 19.80 0.86
N SER A 22 0.48 19.16 0.32
CA SER A 22 0.60 18.37 -0.91
C SER A 22 0.92 19.22 -2.14
N ARG A 23 0.67 20.53 -2.06
CA ARG A 23 0.95 21.47 -3.15
C ARG A 23 2.44 21.66 -3.46
N ILE A 24 3.33 21.22 -2.59
CA ILE A 24 4.76 21.16 -2.90
C ILE A 24 5.06 20.14 -4.02
N PHE A 25 4.21 19.10 -4.13
CA PHE A 25 4.32 18.08 -5.16
C PHE A 25 3.34 18.34 -6.32
N TRP A 26 2.11 18.76 -6.00
CA TRP A 26 1.00 18.91 -6.93
C TRP A 26 0.33 20.28 -6.73
N ASN A 27 0.87 21.30 -7.39
CA ASN A 27 0.50 22.71 -7.17
C ASN A 27 -0.88 23.08 -7.71
N GLU A 28 -1.48 22.27 -8.62
CA GLU A 28 -2.81 22.51 -9.18
C GLU A 28 -3.95 22.31 -8.17
N GLY A 29 -3.69 21.65 -7.04
CA GLY A 29 -4.66 21.46 -5.95
C GLY A 29 -5.63 20.28 -6.14
N TYR A 30 -5.25 19.29 -6.93
CA TYR A 30 -6.01 18.03 -7.13
C TYR A 30 -5.26 16.80 -6.62
N GLY A 31 -4.23 17.00 -5.79
CA GLY A 31 -3.32 15.91 -5.44
C GLY A 31 -2.66 15.31 -6.67
N GLU A 32 -2.33 14.06 -6.64
CA GLU A 32 -1.61 13.41 -7.72
C GLU A 32 -2.44 13.20 -9.01
N TRP A 33 -3.74 13.53 -9.02
CA TRP A 33 -4.48 13.64 -10.28
C TRP A 33 -3.81 14.60 -11.27
N GLN A 34 -3.08 15.61 -10.78
CA GLN A 34 -2.25 16.47 -11.63
C GLN A 34 -1.29 15.66 -12.48
N THR A 35 -0.55 14.72 -11.87
CA THR A 35 0.41 13.86 -12.58
C THR A 35 -0.30 12.93 -13.57
N VAL A 36 -1.41 12.32 -13.17
CA VAL A 36 -2.21 11.43 -14.02
C VAL A 36 -2.76 12.17 -15.26
N LYS A 37 -3.37 13.35 -15.06
CA LYS A 37 -3.93 14.17 -16.13
C LYS A 37 -2.88 14.62 -17.13
N ASN A 38 -1.71 14.98 -16.63
CA ASN A 38 -0.62 15.55 -17.41
C ASN A 38 0.36 14.48 -17.95
N ALA A 39 0.16 13.20 -17.65
CA ALA A 39 1.09 12.12 -17.99
C ALA A 39 1.45 12.07 -19.48
N ARG A 40 0.53 12.37 -20.38
CA ARG A 40 0.79 12.45 -21.83
C ARG A 40 1.63 13.67 -22.20
N GLN A 41 1.40 14.81 -21.56
CA GLN A 41 2.13 16.05 -21.84
C GLN A 41 3.55 15.99 -21.27
N ASN A 42 3.71 15.27 -20.17
CA ASN A 42 4.97 15.06 -19.49
C ASN A 42 5.91 14.07 -20.21
N SER A 43 5.54 13.61 -21.41
CA SER A 43 6.26 12.54 -22.11
C SER A 43 7.22 13.03 -23.20
N SER A 44 7.65 14.29 -23.20
CA SER A 44 8.48 14.87 -24.25
C SER A 44 9.81 14.14 -24.48
N ASN A 45 10.41 13.56 -23.46
CA ASN A 45 11.67 12.81 -23.53
C ASN A 45 11.48 11.29 -23.64
N LYS A 46 10.26 10.83 -23.85
CA LYS A 46 9.94 9.41 -23.93
C LYS A 46 10.01 8.90 -25.37
N PRO A 47 10.26 7.61 -25.61
CA PRO A 47 10.22 7.04 -26.95
C PRO A 47 8.90 7.37 -27.66
N LYS A 48 8.94 7.60 -28.97
CA LYS A 48 7.75 7.98 -29.76
C LYS A 48 6.66 6.91 -29.77
N ASP A 49 7.02 5.67 -29.58
CA ASP A 49 6.14 4.51 -29.50
C ASP A 49 5.63 4.22 -28.09
N TYR A 50 6.12 4.95 -27.07
CA TYR A 50 5.59 4.85 -25.72
C TYR A 50 4.38 5.77 -25.56
N VAL A 51 3.26 5.15 -25.18
CA VAL A 51 2.03 5.89 -24.85
C VAL A 51 1.51 5.40 -23.51
N TRP A 52 1.37 6.33 -22.58
CA TRP A 52 0.62 6.11 -21.36
C TRP A 52 -0.76 6.76 -21.51
N ASP A 53 -1.82 5.94 -21.66
CA ASP A 53 -3.19 6.41 -21.87
C ASP A 53 -4.14 5.71 -20.92
N ARG A 54 -4.06 6.07 -19.64
CA ARG A 54 -4.92 5.56 -18.59
C ARG A 54 -5.81 6.68 -18.08
N LYS A 55 -7.11 6.45 -18.06
CA LYS A 55 -8.10 7.43 -17.60
C LYS A 55 -9.09 6.75 -16.68
N PRO A 56 -9.33 7.33 -15.49
CA PRO A 56 -10.34 6.79 -14.59
C PRO A 56 -11.74 6.95 -15.21
N LEU A 57 -12.54 5.89 -15.22
CA LEU A 57 -13.92 5.96 -15.69
C LEU A 57 -14.81 6.82 -14.80
N TRP A 58 -14.45 6.93 -13.52
CA TRP A 58 -15.17 7.80 -12.58
C TRP A 58 -14.76 9.27 -12.68
N GLY A 59 -13.82 9.59 -13.58
CA GLY A 59 -13.20 10.90 -13.65
C GLY A 59 -12.18 11.11 -12.53
N TYR A 60 -11.62 12.31 -12.47
CA TYR A 60 -10.62 12.72 -11.48
C TYR A 60 -11.32 13.19 -10.20
N VAL A 61 -11.90 12.23 -9.49
CA VAL A 61 -12.76 12.50 -8.32
C VAL A 61 -11.94 12.84 -7.08
N ASN A 62 -12.53 13.63 -6.17
CA ASN A 62 -11.92 13.93 -4.87
C ASN A 62 -12.26 12.83 -3.86
N GLU A 63 -11.26 12.02 -3.50
CA GLU A 63 -11.43 10.90 -2.56
C GLU A 63 -11.59 11.34 -1.09
N ALA A 64 -11.44 12.63 -0.77
CA ALA A 64 -11.85 13.19 0.51
C ALA A 64 -13.36 13.51 0.58
N ASN A 65 -14.10 13.36 -0.52
CA ASN A 65 -15.54 13.51 -0.52
C ASN A 65 -16.20 12.19 -0.08
N PRO A 66 -17.03 12.18 0.99
CA PRO A 66 -17.68 10.97 1.48
C PRO A 66 -18.62 10.33 0.45
N ASP A 67 -19.32 11.09 -0.39
CA ASP A 67 -20.20 10.53 -1.43
C ASP A 67 -19.39 9.79 -2.51
N VAL A 68 -18.22 10.31 -2.86
CA VAL A 68 -17.27 9.63 -3.75
C VAL A 68 -16.77 8.34 -3.11
N MET A 69 -16.42 8.38 -1.84
CA MET A 69 -15.95 7.20 -1.13
C MET A 69 -17.07 6.16 -0.96
N GLU A 70 -18.33 6.58 -0.73
CA GLU A 70 -19.46 5.65 -0.74
C GLU A 70 -19.63 4.91 -2.07
N MET A 71 -19.42 5.59 -3.19
CA MET A 71 -19.42 4.96 -4.52
C MET A 71 -18.28 3.93 -4.64
N GLN A 72 -17.08 4.28 -4.19
CA GLN A 72 -15.91 3.40 -4.24
C GLN A 72 -16.08 2.18 -3.33
N ILE A 73 -16.55 2.36 -2.11
CA ILE A 73 -16.85 1.29 -1.14
C ILE A 73 -17.90 0.33 -1.72
N ASN A 74 -18.99 0.85 -2.29
CA ASN A 74 -20.00 0.02 -2.96
C ASN A 74 -19.40 -0.79 -4.10
N CYS A 75 -18.55 -0.17 -4.90
CA CYS A 75 -17.89 -0.86 -6.00
C CYS A 75 -16.93 -1.96 -5.49
N ALA A 76 -16.08 -1.64 -4.53
CA ALA A 76 -15.14 -2.58 -3.89
C ALA A 76 -15.88 -3.80 -3.32
N SER A 77 -16.87 -3.57 -2.47
CA SER A 77 -17.66 -4.62 -1.83
C SER A 77 -18.38 -5.52 -2.84
N ARG A 78 -18.97 -4.95 -3.90
CA ARG A 78 -19.65 -5.73 -4.96
C ARG A 78 -18.69 -6.62 -5.74
N HIS A 79 -17.42 -6.27 -5.82
CA HIS A 79 -16.41 -7.04 -6.54
C HIS A 79 -15.50 -7.87 -5.63
N GLY A 80 -15.83 -7.96 -4.33
CA GLY A 80 -15.12 -8.86 -3.41
C GLY A 80 -13.89 -8.27 -2.76
N VAL A 81 -13.60 -6.98 -2.93
CA VAL A 81 -12.64 -6.23 -2.10
C VAL A 81 -13.37 -5.77 -0.85
N ASN A 82 -12.97 -6.25 0.32
CA ASN A 82 -13.65 -6.00 1.59
C ASN A 82 -12.75 -5.40 2.68
N VAL A 83 -11.49 -5.07 2.34
CA VAL A 83 -10.56 -4.35 3.22
C VAL A 83 -9.78 -3.32 2.40
N PHE A 84 -9.63 -2.11 2.93
CA PHE A 84 -8.72 -1.10 2.42
C PHE A 84 -7.51 -0.96 3.36
N ILE A 85 -6.31 -0.90 2.81
CA ILE A 85 -5.06 -0.64 3.55
C ILE A 85 -4.63 0.77 3.20
N TYR A 86 -4.84 1.71 4.11
CA TYR A 86 -4.49 3.11 3.85
C TYR A 86 -3.01 3.34 4.10
N ASP A 87 -2.29 3.80 3.06
CA ASP A 87 -0.96 4.38 3.22
C ASP A 87 -1.08 5.61 4.11
N TRP A 88 -0.41 5.58 5.26
CA TRP A 88 -0.51 6.64 6.25
C TRP A 88 0.87 7.24 6.51
N TYR A 89 0.93 8.57 6.50
CA TYR A 89 2.18 9.32 6.53
C TYR A 89 2.26 10.25 7.74
N TRP A 90 3.48 10.43 8.23
CA TRP A 90 3.79 11.39 9.26
C TRP A 90 5.11 12.09 8.94
N TYR A 91 5.04 13.37 8.67
CA TYR A 91 6.21 14.18 8.32
C TYR A 91 6.18 15.49 9.05
N ASP A 92 7.36 15.97 9.51
CA ASP A 92 7.49 17.27 10.17
C ASP A 92 6.50 17.41 11.34
N ASN A 93 6.51 16.39 12.23
CA ASN A 93 5.70 16.30 13.46
C ASN A 93 4.18 16.40 13.28
N ARG A 94 3.65 16.06 12.11
CA ARG A 94 2.20 16.04 11.83
C ARG A 94 1.84 15.02 10.74
N PRO A 95 0.58 14.59 10.70
CA PRO A 95 0.10 13.68 9.66
C PRO A 95 0.14 14.35 8.27
N PHE A 96 0.22 13.54 7.24
CA PHE A 96 0.18 13.96 5.84
C PHE A 96 -0.77 13.05 5.06
N LEU A 97 -1.55 13.59 4.11
CA LEU A 97 -2.52 12.90 3.26
C LEU A 97 -3.61 12.12 4.02
N GLU A 98 -4.01 12.57 5.21
CA GLU A 98 -5.08 11.90 5.95
C GLU A 98 -6.50 12.17 5.43
N ASN A 99 -6.70 13.14 4.53
CA ASN A 99 -8.04 13.60 4.14
C ASN A 99 -8.85 12.50 3.45
N CYS A 100 -8.21 11.65 2.64
CA CYS A 100 -8.87 10.51 2.01
C CYS A 100 -9.52 9.59 3.05
N LEU A 101 -8.77 9.23 4.10
CA LEU A 101 -9.28 8.42 5.20
C LEU A 101 -10.28 9.20 6.08
N ASN A 102 -9.87 10.38 6.57
CA ASN A 102 -10.62 11.10 7.60
C ASN A 102 -11.91 11.76 7.11
N ASP A 103 -11.86 12.34 5.92
CA ASP A 103 -12.99 13.10 5.35
C ASP A 103 -13.77 12.28 4.32
N GLY A 104 -13.10 11.39 3.60
CA GLY A 104 -13.73 10.46 2.68
C GLY A 104 -14.29 9.23 3.39
N TYR A 105 -13.42 8.29 3.73
CA TYR A 105 -13.84 6.96 4.20
C TYR A 105 -14.58 6.99 5.55
N LEU A 106 -14.03 7.65 6.57
CA LEU A 106 -14.64 7.63 7.92
C LEU A 106 -15.99 8.33 7.97
N LYS A 107 -16.28 9.23 7.02
CA LYS A 107 -17.57 9.92 6.90
C LYS A 107 -18.53 9.26 5.90
N ALA A 108 -18.09 8.27 5.15
CA ALA A 108 -18.95 7.50 4.26
C ALA A 108 -19.97 6.68 5.06
N ARG A 109 -21.24 6.72 4.66
CA ARG A 109 -22.36 6.07 5.40
C ARG A 109 -22.34 4.55 5.32
N ASN A 110 -21.62 4.00 4.35
CA ASN A 110 -21.50 2.57 4.06
C ASN A 110 -20.11 2.01 4.34
N ASN A 111 -19.32 2.65 5.21
CA ASN A 111 -17.96 2.21 5.53
C ASN A 111 -17.90 0.87 6.30
N ASP A 112 -19.04 0.34 6.73
CA ASP A 112 -19.18 -0.99 7.29
C ASP A 112 -19.06 -2.12 6.24
N LEU A 113 -19.25 -1.82 4.96
CA LEU A 113 -19.15 -2.80 3.87
C LEU A 113 -17.71 -3.16 3.51
N VAL A 114 -16.75 -2.29 3.77
CA VAL A 114 -15.32 -2.51 3.51
C VAL A 114 -14.55 -2.04 4.72
N LYS A 115 -13.91 -2.95 5.44
CA LYS A 115 -13.07 -2.63 6.60
C LYS A 115 -11.81 -1.87 6.16
N PHE A 116 -11.09 -1.30 7.12
CA PHE A 116 -9.81 -0.66 6.85
C PHE A 116 -8.78 -0.92 7.92
N TYR A 117 -7.51 -0.85 7.56
CA TYR A 117 -6.40 -0.68 8.48
C TYR A 117 -5.32 0.22 7.90
N ILE A 118 -4.37 0.58 8.72
CA ILE A 118 -3.32 1.54 8.39
C ILE A 118 -2.01 0.80 8.11
N MET A 119 -1.35 1.19 7.02
CA MET A 119 0.07 0.95 6.81
C MET A 119 0.82 2.25 7.06
N TRP A 120 1.69 2.28 8.06
CA TRP A 120 2.60 3.41 8.24
C TRP A 120 3.68 3.39 7.17
N ALA A 121 3.51 4.23 6.16
CA ALA A 121 4.44 4.43 5.07
C ALA A 121 5.58 5.37 5.52
N ASN A 122 6.43 4.84 6.38
CA ASN A 122 7.50 5.54 7.11
C ASN A 122 8.78 5.72 6.28
N HIS A 123 8.67 5.93 4.97
CA HIS A 123 9.80 6.29 4.11
C HIS A 123 9.96 7.81 4.00
N ASP A 124 11.12 8.27 3.56
CA ASP A 124 11.36 9.68 3.31
C ASP A 124 10.49 10.17 2.13
N ALA A 125 10.00 11.41 2.22
CA ALA A 125 9.36 12.10 1.10
C ALA A 125 10.41 12.91 0.34
N ASP A 126 10.48 12.71 -0.95
CA ASP A 126 11.40 13.37 -1.85
C ASP A 126 10.69 13.97 -3.08
N HIS A 127 11.43 14.57 -3.99
CA HIS A 127 10.88 15.19 -5.18
C HIS A 127 10.39 14.19 -6.25
N MET A 128 10.51 12.89 -6.02
CA MET A 128 10.05 11.85 -6.96
C MET A 128 8.54 11.87 -7.20
N TRP A 129 7.77 12.44 -6.26
CA TRP A 129 6.33 12.63 -6.44
C TRP A 129 5.97 13.80 -7.35
N SER A 130 6.93 14.68 -7.70
CA SER A 130 6.72 15.82 -8.57
C SER A 130 7.54 15.68 -9.86
N ILE A 131 6.87 15.47 -10.98
CA ILE A 131 7.55 15.33 -12.27
C ILE A 131 8.40 16.55 -12.62
N GLU A 132 7.98 17.75 -12.24
CA GLU A 132 8.70 19.00 -12.51
C GLU A 132 10.07 19.01 -11.84
N ASN A 133 10.18 18.40 -10.67
CA ASN A 133 11.38 18.37 -9.84
C ASN A 133 12.16 17.05 -9.92
N SER A 134 11.51 15.95 -10.32
CA SER A 134 12.12 14.61 -10.28
C SER A 134 13.38 14.47 -11.14
N SER A 135 13.50 15.23 -12.22
CA SER A 135 14.68 15.23 -13.10
C SER A 135 15.86 16.04 -12.56
N THR A 136 15.61 17.04 -11.72
CA THR A 136 16.63 17.96 -11.21
C THR A 136 16.99 17.73 -9.75
N LEU A 137 15.99 17.43 -8.92
CA LEU A 137 16.12 17.26 -7.48
C LEU A 137 15.96 15.78 -7.06
N GLY A 138 15.28 14.96 -7.86
CA GLY A 138 15.21 13.51 -7.74
C GLY A 138 14.96 13.02 -6.32
N SER A 139 15.93 12.34 -5.77
CA SER A 139 15.88 11.77 -4.42
C SER A 139 16.31 12.73 -3.31
N GLU A 140 16.38 14.05 -3.57
CA GLU A 140 16.58 15.02 -2.50
C GLU A 140 15.40 14.98 -1.51
N VAL A 141 15.72 14.76 -0.23
CA VAL A 141 14.72 14.55 0.81
C VAL A 141 14.07 15.88 1.20
N ILE A 142 12.76 15.95 1.07
CA ILE A 142 11.94 17.07 1.54
C ILE A 142 11.60 16.88 3.02
N TRP A 143 11.07 15.71 3.36
CA TRP A 143 10.72 15.32 4.73
C TRP A 143 11.23 13.93 5.04
N ARG A 144 11.78 13.76 6.24
CA ARG A 144 12.25 12.46 6.70
C ARG A 144 11.11 11.63 7.25
N GLY A 145 11.15 10.31 6.96
CA GLY A 145 10.20 9.33 7.47
C GLY A 145 10.59 8.76 8.84
N ASP A 146 11.85 8.92 9.26
CA ASP A 146 12.29 8.53 10.59
C ASP A 146 11.78 9.51 11.67
N VAL A 147 11.43 9.00 12.83
CA VAL A 147 10.83 9.78 13.92
C VAL A 147 11.55 9.53 15.25
N SER A 148 11.47 10.52 16.17
CA SER A 148 11.91 10.30 17.54
C SER A 148 10.94 9.40 18.32
N PHE A 149 11.39 8.82 19.44
CA PHE A 149 10.53 8.01 20.30
C PHE A 149 9.34 8.82 20.86
N ASP A 150 9.52 10.10 21.17
CA ASP A 150 8.43 10.96 21.65
C ASP A 150 7.41 11.27 20.53
N THR A 151 7.87 11.47 19.32
CA THR A 151 6.99 11.57 18.14
C THR A 151 6.23 10.27 17.93
N PHE A 152 6.91 9.12 18.07
CA PHE A 152 6.26 7.81 17.95
C PHE A 152 5.16 7.61 18.99
N LYS A 153 5.37 8.04 20.24
CA LYS A 153 4.29 8.01 21.26
C LYS A 153 3.06 8.81 20.82
N THR A 154 3.28 9.97 20.22
CA THR A 154 2.20 10.83 19.68
C THR A 154 1.46 10.11 18.54
N ILE A 155 2.18 9.45 17.65
CA ILE A 155 1.65 8.67 16.54
C ILE A 155 0.82 7.50 17.07
N VAL A 156 1.35 6.71 18.00
CA VAL A 156 0.66 5.56 18.63
C VAL A 156 -0.63 6.02 19.30
N HIS A 157 -0.58 7.11 20.08
CA HIS A 157 -1.78 7.66 20.70
C HIS A 157 -2.84 8.05 19.66
N ARG A 158 -2.41 8.68 18.54
CA ARG A 158 -3.32 9.03 17.45
C ARG A 158 -3.97 7.82 16.82
N TRP A 159 -3.23 6.76 16.51
CA TRP A 159 -3.79 5.54 15.94
C TRP A 159 -4.83 4.89 16.85
N ILE A 160 -4.51 4.79 18.15
CA ILE A 160 -5.40 4.18 19.14
C ILE A 160 -6.68 5.00 19.28
N THR A 161 -6.57 6.31 19.46
CA THR A 161 -7.73 7.16 19.78
C THR A 161 -8.60 7.48 18.57
N LYS A 162 -8.01 7.57 17.38
CA LYS A 162 -8.73 8.00 16.19
C LYS A 162 -9.23 6.85 15.33
N TYR A 163 -8.47 5.74 15.26
CA TYR A 163 -8.75 4.71 14.27
C TYR A 163 -9.10 3.36 14.87
N PHE A 164 -8.33 2.83 15.83
CA PHE A 164 -8.48 1.46 16.30
C PHE A 164 -9.85 1.16 16.92
N SER A 165 -10.50 2.16 17.50
CA SER A 165 -11.84 2.03 18.08
C SER A 165 -12.96 2.09 17.03
N HIS A 166 -12.66 2.41 15.77
CA HIS A 166 -13.68 2.47 14.73
C HIS A 166 -14.25 1.07 14.45
N PRO A 167 -15.58 0.90 14.32
CA PRO A 167 -16.20 -0.41 14.10
C PRO A 167 -15.68 -1.14 12.86
N SER A 168 -15.34 -0.40 11.82
CA SER A 168 -14.82 -0.93 10.56
C SER A 168 -13.30 -1.12 10.56
N TYR A 169 -12.60 -0.84 11.68
CA TYR A 169 -11.17 -1.11 11.74
C TYR A 169 -10.90 -2.61 11.67
N TYR A 170 -10.00 -3.01 10.77
CA TYR A 170 -9.71 -4.44 10.55
C TYR A 170 -8.94 -5.04 11.72
N ARG A 171 -9.35 -6.22 12.14
CA ARG A 171 -8.76 -6.95 13.27
C ARG A 171 -8.53 -8.42 12.93
N ILE A 172 -7.46 -8.95 13.47
CA ILE A 172 -7.17 -10.39 13.48
C ILE A 172 -7.19 -10.84 14.96
N ASP A 173 -8.02 -11.81 15.31
CA ASP A 173 -8.24 -12.26 16.69
C ASP A 173 -8.54 -11.08 17.65
N GLU A 174 -9.45 -10.20 17.24
CA GLU A 174 -9.83 -8.97 17.94
C GLU A 174 -8.70 -7.95 18.14
N LYS A 175 -7.49 -8.22 17.66
CA LYS A 175 -6.34 -7.31 17.71
C LYS A 175 -6.38 -6.38 16.50
N PRO A 176 -6.35 -5.05 16.68
CA PRO A 176 -6.21 -4.14 15.55
C PRO A 176 -4.92 -4.45 14.76
N VAL A 177 -5.03 -4.43 13.44
CA VAL A 177 -3.87 -4.63 12.55
C VAL A 177 -3.22 -3.29 12.25
N LEU A 178 -1.89 -3.22 12.35
CA LEU A 178 -1.11 -2.10 11.82
C LEU A 178 0.07 -2.66 11.04
N MET A 179 0.32 -2.09 9.87
CA MET A 179 1.45 -2.49 9.02
C MET A 179 2.54 -1.41 9.05
N ILE A 180 3.80 -1.83 9.11
CA ILE A 180 4.99 -0.98 8.95
C ILE A 180 5.58 -1.22 7.56
N TYR A 181 5.81 -0.13 6.81
CA TYR A 181 6.32 -0.20 5.44
C TYR A 181 7.83 -0.40 5.39
N SER A 182 8.60 0.51 6.02
CA SER A 182 10.06 0.48 5.97
C SER A 182 10.67 0.05 7.30
N ILE A 183 11.24 -1.17 7.30
CA ILE A 183 12.01 -1.65 8.45
C ILE A 183 13.27 -0.84 8.64
N THR A 184 13.91 -0.39 7.56
CA THR A 184 15.13 0.42 7.61
C THR A 184 14.89 1.74 8.33
N ASN A 185 13.84 2.48 7.98
CA ASN A 185 13.51 3.72 8.65
C ASN A 185 12.99 3.50 10.08
N PHE A 186 12.33 2.36 10.34
CA PHE A 186 11.93 1.98 11.68
C PHE A 186 13.14 1.75 12.59
N LEU A 187 14.11 0.97 12.14
CA LEU A 187 15.38 0.76 12.84
C LEU A 187 16.15 2.07 13.07
N LYS A 188 16.22 2.91 12.02
CA LYS A 188 16.87 4.22 12.08
C LYS A 188 16.22 5.14 13.12
N SER A 189 14.88 5.14 13.19
CA SER A 189 14.11 5.95 14.16
C SER A 189 14.51 5.66 15.61
N PHE A 190 14.86 4.43 15.91
CA PHE A 190 15.08 3.97 17.29
C PHE A 190 16.52 3.54 17.58
N GLY A 191 17.45 3.77 16.66
CA GLY A 191 18.88 3.49 16.89
C GLY A 191 19.23 2.01 16.82
N GLY A 192 18.47 1.20 16.12
CA GLY A 192 18.73 -0.22 15.87
C GLY A 192 17.67 -1.17 16.44
N THR A 193 17.99 -2.46 16.44
CA THR A 193 17.03 -3.53 16.79
C THR A 193 16.53 -3.45 18.24
N GLU A 194 17.42 -3.14 19.20
CA GLU A 194 17.03 -3.04 20.62
C GLU A 194 16.04 -1.87 20.85
N GLY A 195 16.33 -0.70 20.29
CA GLY A 195 15.44 0.45 20.37
C GLY A 195 14.14 0.25 19.62
N ALA A 196 14.20 -0.41 18.46
CA ALA A 196 13.01 -0.77 17.69
C ALA A 196 12.11 -1.77 18.44
N GLN A 197 12.69 -2.78 19.11
CA GLN A 197 11.92 -3.69 19.96
C GLN A 197 11.28 -2.96 21.15
N THR A 198 12.02 -2.03 21.76
CA THR A 198 11.47 -1.18 22.84
C THR A 198 10.27 -0.35 22.34
N ALA A 199 10.31 0.15 21.11
CA ALA A 199 9.20 0.87 20.51
C ALA A 199 8.00 -0.06 20.24
N ILE A 200 8.24 -1.27 19.76
CA ILE A 200 7.19 -2.29 19.58
C ILE A 200 6.54 -2.65 20.91
N ASP A 201 7.33 -2.90 21.95
CA ASP A 201 6.83 -3.24 23.30
C ASP A 201 5.99 -2.11 23.88
N TYR A 202 6.44 -0.87 23.74
CA TYR A 202 5.67 0.31 24.11
C TYR A 202 4.32 0.33 23.36
N PHE A 203 4.31 0.17 22.05
CA PHE A 203 3.09 0.18 21.25
C PHE A 203 2.12 -0.90 21.69
N ARG A 204 2.58 -2.15 21.85
CA ARG A 204 1.75 -3.26 22.33
C ARG A 204 1.17 -2.98 23.72
N SER A 205 1.95 -2.37 24.60
CA SER A 205 1.50 -1.98 25.95
C SER A 205 0.38 -0.94 25.89
N GLU A 206 0.54 0.12 25.09
CA GLU A 206 -0.47 1.18 24.97
C GLU A 206 -1.79 0.66 24.34
N VAL A 207 -1.71 -0.24 23.37
CA VAL A 207 -2.89 -0.88 22.77
C VAL A 207 -3.64 -1.71 23.82
N LYS A 208 -2.93 -2.46 24.66
CA LYS A 208 -3.55 -3.21 25.77
C LYS A 208 -4.17 -2.28 26.82
N LYS A 209 -3.50 -1.19 27.17
CA LYS A 209 -4.05 -0.18 28.11
C LYS A 209 -5.33 0.46 27.58
N ALA A 210 -5.45 0.59 26.24
CA ALA A 210 -6.66 1.08 25.60
C ALA A 210 -7.81 0.06 25.54
N GLY A 211 -7.63 -1.14 26.09
CA GLY A 211 -8.68 -2.16 26.23
C GLY A 211 -8.72 -3.19 25.11
N PHE A 212 -7.77 -3.19 24.18
CA PHE A 212 -7.65 -4.24 23.16
C PHE A 212 -6.91 -5.46 23.71
N PRO A 213 -7.19 -6.68 23.20
CA PRO A 213 -6.47 -7.89 23.67
C PRO A 213 -4.99 -7.91 23.28
N GLY A 214 -4.60 -7.09 22.30
CA GLY A 214 -3.24 -6.95 21.80
C GLY A 214 -3.22 -6.16 20.49
N LEU A 215 -2.07 -6.17 19.84
CA LEU A 215 -1.82 -5.59 18.52
C LEU A 215 -1.40 -6.71 17.57
N HIS A 216 -1.92 -6.73 16.33
CA HIS A 216 -1.36 -7.52 15.25
C HIS A 216 -0.47 -6.61 14.40
N LEU A 217 0.84 -6.74 14.59
CA LEU A 217 1.83 -5.91 13.90
C LEU A 217 2.34 -6.65 12.66
N GLN A 218 2.02 -6.09 11.49
CA GLN A 218 2.42 -6.63 10.19
C GLN A 218 3.59 -5.82 9.62
N LEU A 219 4.48 -6.48 8.91
CA LEU A 219 5.61 -5.84 8.25
C LEU A 219 5.55 -6.05 6.74
N VAL A 220 5.85 -5.00 5.97
CA VAL A 220 6.12 -5.15 4.54
C VAL A 220 7.49 -5.79 4.36
N TYR A 221 7.51 -6.95 3.73
CA TYR A 221 8.77 -7.55 3.28
C TYR A 221 9.21 -6.88 1.98
N ASN A 222 10.32 -6.20 2.04
CA ASN A 222 10.93 -5.60 0.87
C ASN A 222 12.33 -6.19 0.66
N ALA A 223 12.50 -6.96 -0.40
CA ALA A 223 13.77 -7.58 -0.74
C ALA A 223 14.89 -6.56 -1.06
N PHE A 224 14.55 -5.29 -1.27
CA PHE A 224 15.52 -4.20 -1.47
C PHE A 224 15.90 -3.50 -0.17
N GLU A 225 15.11 -3.63 0.87
CA GLU A 225 15.48 -3.10 2.18
C GLU A 225 16.55 -3.99 2.79
N GLY A 226 17.70 -3.67 2.42
CA GLY A 226 18.95 -3.81 3.06
C GLY A 226 19.27 -5.00 3.80
N PHE A 227 19.61 -5.66 3.13
CA PHE A 227 20.40 -6.70 3.60
C PHE A 227 21.76 -6.21 4.15
N ASP A 228 22.15 -4.97 3.91
CA ASP A 228 23.32 -4.30 4.46
C ASP A 228 22.95 -2.95 5.07
N TYR A 229 22.17 -2.97 6.11
CA TYR A 229 22.14 -1.81 6.98
C TYR A 229 23.48 -1.77 7.72
N ASP A 230 24.36 -0.91 7.30
CA ASP A 230 25.77 -0.63 7.62
C ASP A 230 26.39 -1.16 8.95
N GLY A 231 25.95 -2.27 9.47
CA GLY A 231 26.43 -2.89 10.71
C GLY A 231 26.21 -2.07 11.98
N ARG A 232 25.68 -0.84 11.87
CA ARG A 232 25.44 0.02 13.04
C ARG A 232 24.36 -0.50 13.97
N PHE A 233 23.50 -1.40 13.48
CA PHE A 233 22.35 -1.88 14.21
C PHE A 233 22.40 -3.38 14.52
N GLY A 234 23.59 -3.96 14.58
CA GLY A 234 23.77 -5.33 15.02
C GLY A 234 23.37 -6.40 14.04
N GLY A 235 23.24 -6.08 12.75
CA GLY A 235 22.95 -7.09 11.74
C GLY A 235 22.43 -6.51 10.43
N THR A 236 22.20 -7.40 9.47
CA THR A 236 21.53 -7.07 8.21
C THR A 236 20.03 -6.83 8.47
N ALA A 237 19.33 -6.05 7.63
CA ALA A 237 17.90 -5.90 7.77
C ALA A 237 17.15 -7.24 7.63
N GLY A 238 17.71 -8.24 6.92
CA GLY A 238 17.23 -9.61 6.95
C GLY A 238 17.14 -10.16 8.37
N ASN A 239 18.16 -9.92 9.19
CA ASN A 239 18.15 -10.31 10.60
C ASN A 239 17.12 -9.51 11.44
N ALA A 240 16.81 -8.26 11.06
CA ALA A 240 15.83 -7.47 11.77
C ALA A 240 14.43 -8.10 11.74
N TYR A 241 14.04 -8.75 10.66
CA TYR A 241 12.78 -9.51 10.58
C TYR A 241 12.74 -10.69 11.57
N GLU A 242 13.88 -11.26 11.90
CA GLU A 242 13.97 -12.37 12.85
C GLU A 242 14.11 -11.89 14.28
N LEU A 243 14.68 -10.72 14.50
CA LEU A 243 14.98 -10.17 15.81
C LEU A 243 13.84 -9.32 16.39
N LEU A 244 12.89 -8.89 15.57
CA LEU A 244 11.77 -8.06 16.00
C LEU A 244 10.46 -8.83 16.06
N ASP A 245 9.63 -8.48 17.02
CA ASP A 245 8.37 -9.17 17.33
C ASP A 245 7.24 -8.69 16.41
N PHE A 246 7.33 -9.03 15.11
CA PHE A 246 6.24 -8.88 14.16
C PHE A 246 5.36 -10.13 14.14
N ASP A 247 4.03 -9.94 14.03
CA ASP A 247 3.07 -11.05 14.00
C ASP A 247 2.97 -11.69 12.60
N SER A 248 3.10 -10.89 11.54
CA SER A 248 3.04 -11.37 10.16
C SER A 248 3.82 -10.50 9.20
N VAL A 249 4.02 -11.01 7.99
CA VAL A 249 4.65 -10.28 6.88
C VAL A 249 3.78 -10.37 5.63
N SER A 250 3.93 -9.39 4.75
CA SER A 250 3.40 -9.41 3.39
C SER A 250 4.30 -8.55 2.48
N HIS A 251 4.03 -8.49 1.19
CA HIS A 251 4.71 -7.58 0.27
C HIS A 251 3.83 -6.36 -0.03
N TYR A 252 4.45 -5.22 -0.36
CA TYR A 252 3.76 -4.09 -0.97
C TYR A 252 3.69 -4.25 -2.49
N ASN A 253 4.83 -4.53 -3.11
CA ASN A 253 4.97 -4.79 -4.54
C ASN A 253 5.99 -5.89 -4.77
N MET A 254 5.72 -6.81 -5.70
CA MET A 254 6.55 -7.97 -5.95
C MET A 254 6.74 -8.22 -7.44
N GLY A 255 8.01 -8.35 -7.86
CA GLY A 255 8.37 -8.78 -9.21
C GLY A 255 8.27 -7.74 -10.32
N THR A 256 7.69 -6.56 -10.06
CA THR A 256 7.33 -5.62 -11.13
C THR A 256 8.43 -4.61 -11.49
N GLN A 257 9.37 -4.30 -10.59
CA GLN A 257 10.29 -3.16 -10.73
C GLN A 257 11.70 -3.52 -11.23
N LYS A 258 12.04 -4.79 -11.36
CA LYS A 258 13.44 -5.25 -11.52
C LYS A 258 13.88 -5.39 -12.96
N GLU A 259 12.98 -5.65 -13.88
CA GLU A 259 13.32 -6.02 -15.27
C GLU A 259 12.63 -5.11 -16.27
N ARG A 260 13.35 -4.86 -17.39
CA ARG A 260 12.80 -4.05 -18.49
C ARG A 260 11.69 -4.80 -19.20
N ASN A 261 10.54 -4.14 -19.40
CA ASN A 261 9.42 -4.67 -20.18
C ASN A 261 9.01 -6.11 -19.77
N LYS A 262 8.94 -6.37 -18.48
CA LYS A 262 8.64 -7.69 -17.95
C LYS A 262 7.21 -8.12 -18.27
N ASP A 263 7.06 -9.33 -18.79
CA ASP A 263 5.74 -9.90 -19.04
C ASP A 263 5.06 -10.29 -17.72
N TYR A 264 3.77 -10.05 -17.61
CA TYR A 264 3.03 -10.35 -16.39
C TYR A 264 3.00 -11.86 -16.06
N THR A 265 3.11 -12.72 -17.07
CA THR A 265 3.21 -14.17 -16.83
C THR A 265 4.49 -14.57 -16.08
N GLU A 266 5.57 -13.81 -16.23
CA GLU A 266 6.78 -13.97 -15.43
C GLU A 266 6.59 -13.40 -14.00
N ILE A 267 5.85 -12.30 -13.86
CA ILE A 267 5.52 -11.75 -12.54
C ILE A 267 4.69 -12.74 -11.71
N ILE A 268 3.79 -13.50 -12.33
CA ILE A 268 3.05 -14.58 -11.65
C ILE A 268 4.02 -15.63 -11.07
N LYS A 269 5.09 -15.96 -11.79
CA LYS A 269 6.14 -16.88 -11.28
C LYS A 269 6.93 -16.26 -10.12
N ASP A 270 7.19 -14.94 -10.20
CA ASP A 270 7.86 -14.25 -9.09
C ASP A 270 7.00 -14.22 -7.84
N HIS A 271 5.68 -14.04 -7.98
CA HIS A 271 4.75 -14.14 -6.85
C HIS A 271 4.88 -15.52 -6.19
N LYS A 272 4.81 -16.59 -6.98
CA LYS A 272 4.98 -17.94 -6.43
C LYS A 272 6.32 -18.11 -5.72
N LYS A 273 7.40 -17.67 -6.35
CA LYS A 273 8.74 -17.73 -5.74
C LYS A 273 8.79 -16.96 -4.42
N GLY A 274 8.21 -15.77 -4.37
CA GLY A 274 8.12 -14.99 -3.12
C GLY A 274 7.32 -15.71 -2.04
N TYR A 275 6.23 -16.38 -2.38
CA TYR A 275 5.45 -17.19 -1.44
C TYR A 275 6.29 -18.36 -0.90
N ASP A 276 6.96 -19.11 -1.79
CA ASP A 276 7.83 -20.22 -1.41
C ASP A 276 9.00 -19.76 -0.51
N GLU A 277 9.55 -18.57 -0.74
CA GLU A 277 10.61 -17.97 0.09
C GLU A 277 10.08 -17.65 1.51
N MET A 278 8.85 -17.15 1.64
CA MET A 278 8.25 -16.86 2.95
C MET A 278 7.94 -18.14 3.72
N ASP A 279 7.48 -19.19 3.03
CA ASP A 279 7.25 -20.50 3.63
C ASP A 279 8.57 -21.12 4.15
N ALA A 280 9.62 -21.04 3.34
CA ALA A 280 10.95 -21.52 3.73
C ALA A 280 11.51 -20.77 4.94
N ALA A 281 11.14 -19.49 5.11
CA ALA A 281 11.49 -18.69 6.27
C ALA A 281 10.64 -18.99 7.51
N GLY A 282 9.58 -19.81 7.39
CA GLY A 282 8.72 -20.21 8.50
C GLY A 282 7.92 -19.06 9.12
N ARG A 283 7.61 -18.00 8.35
CA ARG A 283 6.89 -16.82 8.84
C ARG A 283 5.41 -16.91 8.54
N LEU A 284 4.59 -16.32 9.39
CA LEU A 284 3.19 -16.07 9.04
C LEU A 284 3.14 -15.04 7.92
N TYR A 285 2.79 -15.50 6.73
CA TYR A 285 2.75 -14.70 5.52
C TYR A 285 1.34 -14.62 4.93
N PHE A 286 0.92 -13.42 4.53
CA PHE A 286 -0.29 -13.20 3.75
C PHE A 286 0.09 -12.87 2.31
N PRO A 287 -0.38 -13.66 1.32
CA PRO A 287 0.05 -13.50 -0.06
C PRO A 287 -0.40 -12.17 -0.65
N GLN A 288 0.47 -11.57 -1.45
CA GLN A 288 0.23 -10.31 -2.14
C GLN A 288 0.21 -10.53 -3.66
N VAL A 289 -0.63 -9.79 -4.36
CA VAL A 289 -0.70 -9.73 -5.82
C VAL A 289 -0.43 -8.31 -6.30
N SER A 290 0.64 -8.13 -7.08
CA SER A 290 0.94 -6.87 -7.76
C SER A 290 0.21 -6.83 -9.11
N LEU A 291 -0.48 -5.72 -9.41
CA LEU A 291 -1.29 -5.61 -10.65
C LEU A 291 -0.48 -5.15 -11.85
N GLY A 292 0.61 -4.44 -11.62
CA GLY A 292 1.44 -3.92 -12.69
C GLY A 292 2.49 -2.94 -12.19
N TRP A 293 3.26 -2.39 -13.13
CA TRP A 293 4.21 -1.33 -12.89
C TRP A 293 4.48 -0.54 -14.15
N ASP A 294 4.25 0.74 -14.11
CA ASP A 294 4.74 1.76 -15.03
C ASP A 294 4.65 3.11 -14.33
N ASN A 295 5.74 3.56 -13.76
CA ASN A 295 5.82 4.83 -13.03
C ASN A 295 6.27 6.01 -13.89
N ASN A 296 6.28 5.86 -15.20
CA ASN A 296 6.65 6.93 -16.13
C ASN A 296 5.82 8.21 -15.99
N PRO A 297 4.57 8.21 -15.54
CA PRO A 297 3.85 9.45 -15.24
C PRO A 297 4.58 10.39 -14.28
N ARG A 298 5.37 9.85 -13.35
CA ARG A 298 6.14 10.63 -12.36
C ARG A 298 7.48 11.15 -12.88
N TYR A 299 7.94 10.69 -14.06
CA TYR A 299 9.30 10.99 -14.53
C TYR A 299 9.30 11.70 -15.86
N TYR A 300 10.18 12.69 -15.97
CA TYR A 300 10.47 13.34 -17.23
C TYR A 300 11.26 12.42 -18.18
N GLU A 301 12.24 11.69 -17.63
CA GLU A 301 13.01 10.70 -18.36
C GLU A 301 12.32 9.33 -18.36
N PHE A 302 12.32 8.68 -19.51
CA PHE A 302 11.71 7.36 -19.65
C PHE A 302 12.39 6.31 -18.78
N LYS A 303 11.59 5.59 -18.01
CA LYS A 303 11.98 4.43 -17.22
C LYS A 303 11.50 3.16 -17.92
N PRO A 304 12.39 2.27 -18.36
CA PRO A 304 12.01 1.11 -19.16
C PRO A 304 11.49 -0.07 -18.32
N TYR A 305 11.31 0.10 -17.03
CA TYR A 305 10.81 -0.92 -16.11
C TYR A 305 9.28 -0.93 -16.12
N ILE A 306 8.72 -1.51 -17.18
CA ILE A 306 7.28 -1.50 -17.43
C ILE A 306 6.76 -2.94 -17.42
N THR A 307 5.67 -3.18 -16.72
CA THR A 307 4.92 -4.43 -16.81
C THR A 307 4.13 -4.47 -18.11
N LYS A 308 4.26 -5.56 -18.85
CA LYS A 308 3.49 -5.85 -20.06
C LYS A 308 2.47 -6.97 -19.81
N ASN A 309 1.40 -6.98 -20.58
CA ASN A 309 0.38 -8.04 -20.56
C ASN A 309 -0.31 -8.25 -19.20
N ASN A 310 -0.38 -7.22 -18.37
CA ASN A 310 -1.17 -7.24 -17.13
C ASN A 310 -2.68 -7.08 -17.45
N THR A 311 -3.18 -7.97 -18.30
CA THR A 311 -4.61 -8.01 -18.68
C THR A 311 -5.45 -8.56 -17.53
N PRO A 312 -6.76 -8.27 -17.49
CA PRO A 312 -7.66 -8.83 -16.47
C PRO A 312 -7.57 -10.35 -16.34
N GLU A 313 -7.38 -11.05 -17.47
CA GLU A 313 -7.22 -12.50 -17.46
C GLU A 313 -5.92 -12.97 -16.78
N ASN A 314 -4.81 -12.29 -17.03
CA ASN A 314 -3.54 -12.63 -16.39
C ASN A 314 -3.55 -12.23 -14.91
N ILE A 315 -4.17 -11.10 -14.55
CA ILE A 315 -4.42 -10.73 -13.14
C ILE A 315 -5.26 -11.83 -12.45
N LYS A 316 -6.32 -12.34 -13.10
CA LYS A 316 -7.11 -13.44 -12.55
C LYS A 316 -6.27 -14.67 -12.23
N LYS A 317 -5.28 -15.03 -13.07
CA LYS A 317 -4.36 -16.15 -12.79
C LYS A 317 -3.52 -15.91 -11.52
N ALA A 318 -3.01 -14.69 -11.35
CA ALA A 318 -2.26 -14.32 -10.15
C ALA A 318 -3.14 -14.39 -8.88
N LEU A 319 -4.39 -13.92 -8.98
CA LEU A 319 -5.36 -13.98 -7.87
C LEU A 319 -5.73 -15.43 -7.51
N ILE A 320 -5.89 -16.31 -8.50
CA ILE A 320 -6.10 -17.76 -8.27
C ILE A 320 -4.92 -18.36 -7.51
N GLN A 321 -3.68 -18.03 -7.91
CA GLN A 321 -2.47 -18.50 -7.23
C GLN A 321 -2.41 -18.03 -5.78
N ALA A 322 -2.76 -16.77 -5.51
CA ALA A 322 -2.81 -16.24 -4.13
C ALA A 322 -3.93 -16.92 -3.32
N LYS A 323 -5.09 -17.20 -3.94
CA LYS A 323 -6.18 -17.95 -3.32
C LYS A 323 -5.76 -19.37 -2.97
N GLU A 324 -5.08 -20.07 -3.89
CA GLU A 324 -4.54 -21.43 -3.66
C GLU A 324 -3.56 -21.43 -2.47
N TYR A 325 -2.71 -20.40 -2.34
CA TYR A 325 -1.85 -20.26 -1.18
C TYR A 325 -2.67 -20.20 0.13
N VAL A 326 -3.66 -19.32 0.18
CA VAL A 326 -4.52 -19.18 1.37
C VAL A 326 -5.30 -20.47 1.69
N ASP A 327 -5.79 -21.17 0.66
CA ASP A 327 -6.57 -22.40 0.84
C ASP A 327 -5.72 -23.60 1.31
N THR A 328 -4.41 -23.56 1.07
CA THR A 328 -3.47 -24.67 1.41
C THR A 328 -2.66 -24.44 2.68
N HIS A 329 -2.70 -23.22 3.25
CA HIS A 329 -1.95 -22.86 4.44
C HIS A 329 -2.86 -22.63 5.65
N THR A 330 -2.37 -22.94 6.85
CA THR A 330 -3.07 -22.63 8.09
C THR A 330 -2.81 -21.18 8.49
N LEU A 331 -3.74 -20.29 8.14
CA LEU A 331 -3.67 -18.87 8.44
C LEU A 331 -4.73 -18.49 9.46
N PRO A 332 -4.50 -17.49 10.35
CA PRO A 332 -5.50 -17.05 11.32
C PRO A 332 -6.73 -16.43 10.63
N VAL A 333 -6.56 -15.85 9.46
CA VAL A 333 -7.61 -15.31 8.58
C VAL A 333 -7.24 -15.55 7.12
N PRO A 334 -8.20 -15.76 6.23
CA PRO A 334 -7.94 -15.99 4.81
C PRO A 334 -7.72 -14.68 4.06
N LEU A 335 -6.62 -13.97 4.37
CA LEU A 335 -6.31 -12.63 3.88
C LEU A 335 -5.40 -12.68 2.65
N VAL A 336 -5.79 -11.96 1.59
CA VAL A 336 -4.98 -11.69 0.39
C VAL A 336 -4.82 -10.18 0.22
N LEU A 337 -3.61 -9.70 -0.08
CA LEU A 337 -3.32 -8.30 -0.32
C LEU A 337 -3.17 -8.02 -1.82
N ILE A 338 -3.61 -6.86 -2.27
CA ILE A 338 -3.51 -6.44 -3.67
C ILE A 338 -2.88 -5.05 -3.74
N ASN A 339 -1.82 -4.89 -4.48
CA ASN A 339 -1.29 -3.58 -4.85
C ASN A 339 -1.80 -3.22 -6.26
N SER A 340 -2.72 -2.25 -6.36
CA SER A 340 -3.39 -1.51 -5.30
C SER A 340 -4.84 -1.17 -5.69
N TRP A 341 -5.55 -0.43 -4.87
CA TRP A 341 -6.86 0.13 -5.22
C TRP A 341 -6.72 1.23 -6.28
N ASN A 342 -5.77 2.14 -6.09
CA ASN A 342 -5.71 3.40 -6.84
C ASN A 342 -4.30 3.96 -7.12
N GLU A 343 -3.24 3.16 -7.19
CA GLU A 343 -1.88 3.67 -7.50
C GLU A 343 -1.72 3.94 -9.01
N TRP A 344 -2.43 4.98 -9.51
CA TRP A 344 -2.54 5.32 -10.93
C TRP A 344 -1.20 5.65 -11.58
N THR A 345 -0.36 6.42 -10.91
CA THR A 345 0.93 6.87 -11.44
C THR A 345 1.99 5.78 -11.48
N GLU A 346 1.73 4.64 -10.83
CA GLU A 346 2.51 3.42 -10.94
C GLU A 346 1.86 2.36 -11.85
N THR A 347 0.67 2.67 -12.40
CA THR A 347 -0.10 1.75 -13.25
C THR A 347 -0.44 0.45 -12.51
N SER A 348 -0.69 0.57 -11.21
CA SER A 348 -1.07 -0.53 -10.33
C SER A 348 -2.36 -0.16 -9.59
N TYR A 349 -3.52 -0.47 -10.18
CA TYR A 349 -4.82 -0.07 -9.64
C TYR A 349 -5.94 -1.04 -10.01
N LEU A 350 -6.94 -1.14 -9.16
CA LEU A 350 -8.20 -1.86 -9.40
C LEU A 350 -9.33 -0.95 -9.89
N GLN A 351 -9.25 0.35 -9.63
CA GLN A 351 -10.25 1.31 -10.08
C GLN A 351 -10.49 1.20 -11.60
N PRO A 352 -11.74 1.35 -12.07
CA PRO A 352 -12.07 1.13 -13.48
C PRO A 352 -11.45 2.19 -14.39
N ASP A 353 -10.91 1.75 -15.51
CA ASP A 353 -10.20 2.57 -16.49
C ASP A 353 -10.82 2.51 -17.90
N ASN A 354 -10.33 3.37 -18.78
CA ASN A 354 -10.73 3.40 -20.18
C ASN A 354 -10.22 2.20 -21.00
N LEU A 355 -9.27 1.42 -20.49
CA LEU A 355 -8.65 0.33 -21.25
C LEU A 355 -9.40 -0.99 -21.03
N TYR A 356 -9.70 -1.32 -19.78
CA TYR A 356 -10.31 -2.60 -19.40
C TYR A 356 -11.67 -2.44 -18.69
N GLY A 357 -12.15 -1.20 -18.52
CA GLY A 357 -13.38 -0.96 -17.77
C GLY A 357 -13.27 -1.47 -16.33
N TYR A 358 -14.18 -2.31 -15.94
CA TYR A 358 -14.19 -2.99 -14.64
C TYR A 358 -13.41 -4.32 -14.64
N GLY A 359 -12.67 -4.65 -15.69
CA GLY A 359 -12.08 -5.97 -15.90
C GLY A 359 -11.20 -6.47 -14.74
N TYR A 360 -10.41 -5.61 -14.11
CA TYR A 360 -9.61 -5.99 -12.93
C TYR A 360 -10.49 -6.33 -11.72
N LEU A 361 -11.52 -5.55 -11.48
CA LEU A 361 -12.48 -5.79 -10.40
C LEU A 361 -13.31 -7.07 -10.65
N GLU A 362 -13.73 -7.31 -11.90
CA GLU A 362 -14.42 -8.54 -12.29
C GLU A 362 -13.52 -9.77 -12.12
N ALA A 363 -12.19 -9.63 -12.33
CA ALA A 363 -11.24 -10.69 -12.05
C ALA A 363 -11.19 -11.03 -10.55
N VAL A 364 -11.17 -10.02 -9.68
CA VAL A 364 -11.24 -10.20 -8.21
C VAL A 364 -12.54 -10.91 -7.83
N LYS A 365 -13.67 -10.42 -8.31
CA LYS A 365 -15.00 -11.00 -8.06
C LYS A 365 -15.08 -12.47 -8.45
N ALA A 366 -14.59 -12.80 -9.64
CA ALA A 366 -14.63 -14.17 -10.16
C ALA A 366 -13.78 -15.16 -9.34
N VAL A 367 -12.81 -14.68 -8.55
CA VAL A 367 -11.92 -15.53 -7.75
C VAL A 367 -12.38 -15.64 -6.30
N PHE A 368 -12.82 -14.54 -5.69
CA PHE A 368 -13.02 -14.46 -4.25
C PHE A 368 -14.48 -14.33 -3.82
N LYS A 369 -15.37 -13.91 -4.71
CA LYS A 369 -16.79 -13.80 -4.39
C LYS A 369 -17.54 -15.01 -4.95
N ALA A 370 -18.20 -15.79 -4.08
CA ALA A 370 -19.06 -16.87 -4.55
C ALA A 370 -20.15 -16.30 -5.47
N GLU A 371 -20.52 -17.06 -6.52
CA GLU A 371 -21.73 -16.76 -7.26
C GLU A 371 -22.93 -16.92 -6.30
N ASP A 372 -23.71 -15.83 -6.14
CA ASP A 372 -24.97 -15.85 -5.44
C ASP A 372 -26.03 -16.68 -6.22
#